data_e544ad9d3f9999245b12cec96be26965
#
_entry.id   e544ad9d3f9999245b12cec96be26965
#
_cell.length_a   1.000
_cell.length_b   1.000
_cell.length_c   1.000
_cell.angle_alpha   90.00
_cell.angle_beta   90.00
_cell.angle_gamma   90.00
#
_symmetry.space_group_name_H-M   'P 1'
#
loop_
_entity.id
_entity.type
_entity.pdbx_description
1 polymer ?
#
loop_
_entity_poly.entity_id
_entity_poly.type
_entity_poly.pdbx_seq_one_letter_code
_entity_poly.pdbx_strand_id
1 'polypeptide(L)'
;MNPAYCPEVQAKRRKTFESKRTTLIFYQEPRVNKVDGHSLSVIRVDKHVADEWLELYHPFGAPRGNLLCLGLTDGIQIYCMMTFKKSRNPTYYVELSRMWMLPTYDVVDGYDILSSEAVKFGVSNIVAYVNMSFENYSDYESIGMKYERSIQPTRWWITPDHRMSDASRRQRMLSTEFMLSNGWLPVYDCGQRVYVFD
;
A
#
# COMPACT_ATOMS: atom_id res chain seq x y z
N MET A 1 9.67 3.12 -28.67
CA MET A 1 8.80 2.00 -28.26
C MET A 1 8.36 2.25 -26.84
N ASN A 2 7.05 2.19 -26.54
CA ASN A 2 6.56 2.46 -25.18
C ASN A 2 6.93 1.28 -24.26
N PRO A 3 7.69 1.46 -23.18
CA PRO A 3 8.13 0.37 -22.29
C PRO A 3 6.97 -0.46 -21.72
N ALA A 4 5.75 0.11 -21.69
CA ALA A 4 4.57 -0.61 -21.23
C ALA A 4 4.17 -1.81 -22.09
N TYR A 5 4.66 -1.90 -23.32
CA TYR A 5 4.39 -2.98 -24.26
C TYR A 5 5.56 -3.96 -24.48
N CYS A 6 6.64 -3.80 -23.71
CA CYS A 6 7.74 -4.75 -23.74
C CYS A 6 7.27 -6.11 -23.16
N PRO A 7 7.44 -7.24 -23.90
CA PRO A 7 7.03 -8.56 -23.44
C PRO A 7 7.62 -8.96 -22.08
N GLU A 8 8.85 -8.55 -21.80
CA GLU A 8 9.53 -8.82 -20.53
C GLU A 8 8.87 -8.05 -19.35
N VAL A 9 8.47 -6.80 -19.57
CA VAL A 9 7.74 -6.01 -18.59
C VAL A 9 6.35 -6.60 -18.34
N GLN A 10 5.70 -7.11 -19.36
CA GLN A 10 4.41 -7.79 -19.24
C GLN A 10 4.54 -9.14 -18.53
N ALA A 11 5.58 -9.92 -18.82
CA ALA A 11 5.87 -11.17 -18.14
C ALA A 11 6.16 -10.94 -16.63
N LYS A 12 6.94 -9.90 -16.32
CA LYS A 12 7.21 -9.49 -14.92
C LYS A 12 5.92 -9.05 -14.22
N ARG A 13 5.04 -8.31 -14.89
CA ARG A 13 3.72 -7.92 -14.35
C ARG A 13 2.79 -9.11 -14.13
N ARG A 14 2.77 -10.10 -15.03
CA ARG A 14 2.02 -11.35 -14.85
C ARG A 14 2.51 -12.12 -13.63
N LYS A 15 3.83 -12.29 -13.50
CA LYS A 15 4.44 -12.96 -12.36
C LYS A 15 4.10 -12.27 -11.04
N THR A 16 4.15 -10.94 -11.00
CA THR A 16 3.76 -10.13 -9.85
C THR A 16 2.27 -10.28 -9.54
N PHE A 17 1.41 -10.36 -10.55
CA PHE A 17 -0.03 -10.53 -10.35
C PHE A 17 -0.38 -11.94 -9.86
N GLU A 18 0.28 -12.98 -10.36
CA GLU A 18 0.13 -14.36 -9.91
C GLU A 18 0.65 -14.54 -8.48
N SER A 19 1.80 -13.94 -8.15
CA SER A 19 2.33 -13.85 -6.79
C SER A 19 1.34 -13.17 -5.84
N LYS A 20 0.72 -12.05 -6.23
CA LYS A 20 -0.29 -11.35 -5.44
C LYS A 20 -1.57 -12.17 -5.22
N ARG A 21 -1.98 -12.98 -6.20
CA ARG A 21 -3.09 -13.93 -6.01
C ARG A 21 -2.81 -14.93 -4.91
N THR A 22 -1.58 -15.45 -4.87
CA THR A 22 -1.15 -16.36 -3.80
C THR A 22 -1.10 -15.64 -2.45
N THR A 23 -0.61 -14.39 -2.43
CA THR A 23 -0.56 -13.56 -1.22
C THR A 23 -1.96 -13.23 -0.68
N LEU A 24 -2.94 -12.97 -1.55
CA LEU A 24 -4.33 -12.75 -1.13
C LEU A 24 -4.96 -13.97 -0.44
N ILE A 25 -4.50 -15.18 -0.74
CA ILE A 25 -4.91 -16.39 -0.04
C ILE A 25 -4.33 -16.38 1.39
N PHE A 26 -3.06 -15.98 1.55
CA PHE A 26 -2.43 -15.83 2.88
C PHE A 26 -3.08 -14.73 3.73
N TYR A 27 -3.69 -13.73 3.11
CA TYR A 27 -4.38 -12.66 3.82
C TYR A 27 -5.59 -13.16 4.65
N GLN A 28 -6.16 -14.30 4.29
CA GLN A 28 -7.30 -14.91 5.00
C GLN A 28 -6.86 -15.89 6.10
N GLU A 29 -5.58 -16.20 6.21
CA GLU A 29 -5.10 -17.05 7.30
C GLU A 29 -5.04 -16.26 8.62
N PRO A 30 -5.53 -16.85 9.72
CA PRO A 30 -5.44 -16.19 11.01
C PRO A 30 -3.97 -15.97 11.39
N ARG A 31 -3.66 -14.79 11.92
CA ARG A 31 -2.35 -14.47 12.49
C ARG A 31 -2.17 -15.31 13.76
N VAL A 32 -1.52 -16.46 13.62
CA VAL A 32 -1.40 -17.46 14.72
C VAL A 32 -0.10 -17.30 15.52
N ASN A 33 0.92 -16.67 14.94
CA ASN A 33 2.23 -16.49 15.57
C ASN A 33 2.32 -15.11 16.19
N LYS A 34 2.25 -15.02 17.51
CA LYS A 34 2.46 -13.76 18.22
C LYS A 34 3.94 -13.51 18.46
N VAL A 35 4.40 -12.32 18.13
CA VAL A 35 5.76 -11.83 18.37
C VAL A 35 5.67 -10.52 19.15
N ASP A 36 6.42 -10.41 20.23
CA ASP A 36 6.54 -9.17 20.97
C ASP A 36 7.39 -8.18 20.17
N GLY A 37 6.80 -7.07 19.73
CA GLY A 37 7.51 -6.04 18.98
C GLY A 37 8.72 -5.44 19.73
N HIS A 38 8.66 -5.40 21.07
CA HIS A 38 9.77 -4.93 21.90
C HIS A 38 10.97 -5.88 21.92
N SER A 39 10.79 -7.15 21.54
CA SER A 39 11.88 -8.11 21.36
C SER A 39 12.61 -7.94 20.02
N LEU A 40 12.09 -7.13 19.12
CA LEU A 40 12.61 -6.88 17.79
C LEU A 40 13.40 -5.57 17.73
N SER A 41 14.32 -5.49 16.79
CA SER A 41 15.08 -4.27 16.51
C SER A 41 14.43 -3.45 15.42
N VAL A 42 14.32 -2.12 15.61
CA VAL A 42 13.92 -1.21 14.53
C VAL A 42 15.10 -0.98 13.61
N ILE A 43 14.86 -1.13 12.32
CA ILE A 43 15.86 -0.82 11.27
C ILE A 43 15.27 0.13 10.23
N ARG A 44 16.15 0.96 9.68
CA ARG A 44 15.85 1.64 8.41
C ARG A 44 16.11 0.65 7.28
N VAL A 45 15.07 0.32 6.54
CA VAL A 45 15.14 -0.65 5.45
C VAL A 45 15.53 0.08 4.17
N ASP A 46 16.50 -0.49 3.42
CA ASP A 46 16.80 0.00 2.08
C ASP A 46 15.57 -0.05 1.20
N LYS A 47 15.40 0.98 0.36
CA LYS A 47 14.20 1.11 -0.48
C LYS A 47 13.98 -0.11 -1.37
N HIS A 48 15.05 -0.67 -1.94
CA HIS A 48 14.94 -1.82 -2.84
C HIS A 48 14.47 -3.06 -2.08
N VAL A 49 15.02 -3.31 -0.90
CA VAL A 49 14.61 -4.40 -0.01
C VAL A 49 13.15 -4.21 0.45
N ALA A 50 12.77 -2.99 0.81
CA ALA A 50 11.38 -2.68 1.19
C ALA A 50 10.41 -2.90 0.02
N ASP A 51 10.76 -2.48 -1.19
CA ASP A 51 9.94 -2.66 -2.39
C ASP A 51 9.77 -4.15 -2.70
N GLU A 52 10.84 -4.96 -2.62
CA GLU A 52 10.76 -6.42 -2.82
C GLU A 52 9.89 -7.10 -1.76
N TRP A 53 10.08 -6.75 -0.49
CA TRP A 53 9.28 -7.30 0.61
C TRP A 53 7.80 -6.97 0.44
N LEU A 54 7.47 -5.71 0.10
CA LEU A 54 6.09 -5.29 -0.14
C LEU A 54 5.48 -5.93 -1.39
N GLU A 55 6.26 -6.14 -2.45
CA GLU A 55 5.77 -6.87 -3.63
C GLU A 55 5.42 -8.33 -3.31
N LEU A 56 6.11 -8.96 -2.37
CA LEU A 56 5.83 -10.32 -1.92
C LEU A 56 4.61 -10.41 -1.00
N TYR A 57 4.50 -9.51 -0.04
CA TYR A 57 3.58 -9.68 1.07
C TYR A 57 2.39 -8.72 1.09
N HIS A 58 2.52 -7.49 0.56
CA HIS A 58 1.45 -6.51 0.60
C HIS A 58 0.49 -6.65 -0.60
N PRO A 59 -0.86 -6.65 -0.40
CA PRO A 59 -1.83 -6.83 -1.49
C PRO A 59 -1.68 -5.86 -2.65
N PHE A 60 -1.27 -4.63 -2.37
CA PHE A 60 -1.06 -3.58 -3.38
C PHE A 60 0.40 -3.43 -3.80
N GLY A 61 1.31 -4.26 -3.28
CA GLY A 61 2.74 -4.19 -3.53
C GLY A 61 3.39 -2.88 -3.07
N ALA A 62 4.59 -2.65 -3.57
CA ALA A 62 5.37 -1.47 -3.24
C ALA A 62 4.75 -0.17 -3.78
N PRO A 63 4.71 0.90 -3.00
CA PRO A 63 4.31 2.21 -3.47
C PRO A 63 5.45 2.87 -4.24
N ARG A 64 5.12 3.78 -5.14
CA ARG A 64 6.13 4.59 -5.81
C ARG A 64 6.60 5.73 -4.92
N GLY A 65 7.90 5.98 -4.90
CA GLY A 65 8.49 7.19 -4.31
C GLY A 65 8.64 7.15 -2.79
N ASN A 66 8.92 5.97 -2.21
CA ASN A 66 9.26 5.87 -0.78
C ASN A 66 10.48 6.71 -0.44
N LEU A 67 10.38 7.47 0.66
CA LEU A 67 11.44 8.30 1.24
C LEU A 67 12.05 7.64 2.47
N LEU A 68 11.21 7.01 3.28
CA LEU A 68 11.60 6.32 4.51
C LEU A 68 10.88 4.99 4.57
N CYS A 69 11.61 3.92 4.86
CA CYS A 69 11.08 2.60 5.13
C CYS A 69 11.64 2.15 6.48
N LEU A 70 10.77 1.81 7.41
CA LEU A 70 11.12 1.31 8.74
C LEU A 70 10.59 -0.10 8.88
N GLY A 71 11.37 -0.98 9.48
CA GLY A 71 10.99 -2.37 9.73
C GLY A 71 11.39 -2.85 11.11
N LEU A 72 10.62 -3.80 11.64
CA LEU A 72 10.96 -4.58 12.83
C LEU A 72 11.54 -5.91 12.41
N THR A 73 12.71 -6.25 12.94
CA THR A 73 13.46 -7.47 12.57
C THR A 73 14.09 -8.14 13.78
N ASP A 74 14.27 -9.45 13.70
CA ASP A 74 15.11 -10.25 14.59
C ASP A 74 16.56 -10.42 14.08
N GLY A 75 16.91 -9.75 12.97
CA GLY A 75 18.18 -9.87 12.27
C GLY A 75 18.15 -10.91 11.12
N ILE A 76 17.11 -11.73 11.02
CA ILE A 76 16.95 -12.76 9.97
C ILE A 76 15.87 -12.35 8.98
N GLN A 77 14.71 -11.90 9.49
CA GLN A 77 13.58 -11.48 8.65
C GLN A 77 12.93 -10.21 9.17
N ILE A 78 12.16 -9.56 8.33
CA ILE A 78 11.35 -8.39 8.67
C ILE A 78 9.92 -8.87 8.96
N TYR A 79 9.43 -8.60 10.16
CA TYR A 79 8.10 -8.99 10.63
C TYR A 79 7.03 -7.93 10.39
N CYS A 80 7.41 -6.66 10.47
CA CYS A 80 6.51 -5.54 10.33
C CYS A 80 7.21 -4.42 9.57
N MET A 81 6.50 -3.69 8.73
CA MET A 81 7.04 -2.59 7.93
C MET A 81 6.08 -1.42 7.83
N MET A 82 6.62 -0.21 7.93
CA MET A 82 5.95 1.03 7.58
C MET A 82 6.77 1.79 6.55
N THR A 83 6.10 2.33 5.53
CA THR A 83 6.75 3.11 4.48
C THR A 83 6.09 4.46 4.31
N PHE A 84 6.91 5.48 4.13
CA PHE A 84 6.52 6.86 4.03
C PHE A 84 7.01 7.46 2.71
N LYS A 85 6.21 8.32 2.12
CA LYS A 85 6.55 9.06 0.90
C LYS A 85 6.11 10.51 1.02
N LYS A 86 6.58 11.36 0.09
CA LYS A 86 6.09 12.75 0.01
C LYS A 86 4.60 12.73 -0.30
N SER A 87 3.82 13.48 0.47
CA SER A 87 2.40 13.65 0.19
C SER A 87 2.19 14.43 -1.11
N ARG A 88 1.17 14.02 -1.87
CA ARG A 88 0.72 14.79 -3.04
C ARG A 88 -0.23 15.92 -2.66
N ASN A 89 -0.84 15.83 -1.49
CA ASN A 89 -1.69 16.87 -0.95
C ASN A 89 -0.80 17.88 -0.24
N PRO A 90 -0.79 19.18 -0.66
CA PRO A 90 0.08 20.18 -0.06
C PRO A 90 -0.22 20.50 1.41
N THR A 91 -1.38 20.10 1.91
CA THR A 91 -1.76 20.24 3.33
C THR A 91 -0.92 19.36 4.25
N TYR A 92 -0.41 18.23 3.73
CA TYR A 92 0.36 17.26 4.51
C TYR A 92 1.78 17.13 3.94
N TYR A 93 2.75 16.87 4.81
CA TYR A 93 4.14 16.73 4.37
C TYR A 93 4.44 15.31 3.92
N VAL A 94 3.91 14.35 4.65
CA VAL A 94 4.24 12.92 4.48
C VAL A 94 2.96 12.09 4.31
N GLU A 95 3.01 11.11 3.44
CA GLU A 95 1.98 10.07 3.31
C GLU A 95 2.53 8.76 3.86
N LEU A 96 1.86 8.19 4.88
CA LEU A 96 2.03 6.80 5.27
C LEU A 96 1.47 5.94 4.14
N SER A 97 2.35 5.38 3.33
CA SER A 97 1.98 4.76 2.06
C SER A 97 1.69 3.27 2.18
N ARG A 98 2.34 2.58 3.15
CA ARG A 98 2.09 1.19 3.49
C ARG A 98 2.38 0.95 4.97
N MET A 99 1.54 0.12 5.57
CA MET A 99 1.67 -0.39 6.91
C MET A 99 1.26 -1.87 6.87
N TRP A 100 2.21 -2.79 7.11
CA TRP A 100 1.97 -4.20 6.89
C TRP A 100 2.80 -5.10 7.81
N MET A 101 2.21 -6.22 8.22
CA MET A 101 2.90 -7.28 8.95
C MET A 101 3.13 -8.48 8.05
N LEU A 102 4.16 -9.25 8.34
CA LEU A 102 4.41 -10.52 7.66
C LEU A 102 3.17 -11.43 7.84
N PRO A 103 2.66 -12.05 6.78
CA PRO A 103 1.53 -12.99 6.88
C PRO A 103 1.75 -14.03 7.97
N THR A 104 0.68 -14.45 8.65
CA THR A 104 0.67 -15.38 9.79
C THR A 104 1.25 -14.84 11.11
N TYR A 105 1.87 -13.66 11.11
CA TYR A 105 2.41 -13.05 12.33
C TYR A 105 1.53 -11.90 12.82
N ASP A 106 1.41 -11.82 14.15
CA ASP A 106 0.85 -10.70 14.88
C ASP A 106 1.95 -10.09 15.73
N VAL A 107 2.46 -8.92 15.31
CA VAL A 107 3.54 -8.23 16.03
C VAL A 107 2.91 -7.25 17.01
N VAL A 108 2.85 -7.66 18.26
CA VAL A 108 2.28 -6.84 19.34
C VAL A 108 3.03 -5.51 19.43
N ASP A 109 2.31 -4.40 19.48
CA ASP A 109 2.83 -3.03 19.50
C ASP A 109 3.74 -2.65 18.31
N GLY A 110 3.78 -3.50 17.26
CA GLY A 110 4.71 -3.33 16.15
C GLY A 110 4.54 -2.00 15.41
N TYR A 111 3.31 -1.59 15.17
CA TYR A 111 3.04 -0.32 14.48
C TYR A 111 3.30 0.89 15.38
N ASP A 112 3.02 0.81 16.67
CA ASP A 112 3.31 1.88 17.65
C ASP A 112 4.80 2.15 17.76
N ILE A 113 5.61 1.09 17.79
CA ILE A 113 7.07 1.17 17.83
C ILE A 113 7.59 1.86 16.56
N LEU A 114 7.13 1.41 15.38
CA LEU A 114 7.57 1.99 14.11
C LEU A 114 7.10 3.43 13.93
N SER A 115 5.89 3.76 14.36
CA SER A 115 5.34 5.12 14.33
C SER A 115 6.16 6.06 15.22
N SER A 116 6.46 5.63 16.45
CA SER A 116 7.29 6.38 17.39
C SER A 116 8.70 6.61 16.85
N GLU A 117 9.27 5.62 16.17
CA GLU A 117 10.58 5.76 15.54
C GLU A 117 10.53 6.72 14.35
N ALA A 118 9.46 6.69 13.54
CA ALA A 118 9.30 7.61 12.40
C ALA A 118 9.33 9.08 12.85
N VAL A 119 8.73 9.41 13.99
CA VAL A 119 8.79 10.76 14.57
C VAL A 119 10.23 11.20 14.86
N LYS A 120 11.09 10.31 15.34
CA LYS A 120 12.52 10.61 15.57
C LYS A 120 13.27 10.92 14.26
N PHE A 121 12.81 10.38 13.13
CA PHE A 121 13.30 10.75 11.80
C PHE A 121 12.68 12.03 11.23
N GLY A 122 11.94 12.78 12.04
CA GLY A 122 11.31 14.04 11.63
C GLY A 122 10.04 13.87 10.80
N VAL A 123 9.44 12.70 10.81
CA VAL A 123 8.15 12.46 10.14
C VAL A 123 7.04 13.10 10.98
N SER A 124 6.35 14.06 10.41
CA SER A 124 5.25 14.80 11.04
C SER A 124 4.22 15.20 9.99
N ASN A 125 3.06 15.66 10.42
CA ASN A 125 1.95 16.06 9.56
C ASN A 125 1.63 14.97 8.51
N ILE A 126 1.27 13.80 9.02
CA ILE A 126 1.13 12.57 8.24
C ILE A 126 -0.31 12.41 7.77
N VAL A 127 -0.50 11.99 6.51
CA VAL A 127 -1.78 11.52 5.99
C VAL A 127 -1.67 10.05 5.57
N ALA A 128 -2.73 9.27 5.79
CA ALA A 128 -2.88 7.92 5.24
C ALA A 128 -4.17 7.80 4.44
N TYR A 129 -4.08 7.18 3.26
CA TYR A 129 -5.23 6.86 2.41
C TYR A 129 -5.50 5.35 2.47
N VAL A 130 -6.47 4.97 3.29
CA VAL A 130 -6.75 3.58 3.65
C VAL A 130 -7.85 3.03 2.77
N ASN A 131 -7.57 1.98 2.01
CA ASN A 131 -8.54 1.36 1.12
C ASN A 131 -9.60 0.60 1.93
N MET A 132 -10.88 0.89 1.68
CA MET A 132 -11.98 0.32 2.44
C MET A 132 -12.20 -1.19 2.22
N SER A 133 -11.53 -1.79 1.23
CA SER A 133 -11.68 -3.22 0.92
C SER A 133 -10.75 -4.15 1.68
N PHE A 134 -9.60 -3.67 2.16
CA PHE A 134 -8.50 -4.56 2.54
C PHE A 134 -7.81 -4.23 3.86
N GLU A 135 -7.96 -3.02 4.38
CA GLU A 135 -7.15 -2.58 5.50
C GLU A 135 -7.96 -2.52 6.80
N ASN A 136 -7.30 -2.89 7.88
CA ASN A 136 -7.87 -2.81 9.22
C ASN A 136 -7.72 -1.36 9.74
N TYR A 137 -8.83 -0.68 9.93
CA TYR A 137 -8.84 0.72 10.38
C TYR A 137 -8.31 0.90 11.81
N SER A 138 -8.51 -0.10 12.66
CA SER A 138 -8.04 -0.06 14.05
C SER A 138 -6.53 0.06 14.14
N ASP A 139 -5.79 -0.44 13.17
CA ASP A 139 -4.32 -0.35 13.13
C ASP A 139 -3.85 1.11 12.96
N TYR A 140 -4.62 1.94 12.22
CA TYR A 140 -4.32 3.38 12.08
C TYR A 140 -4.73 4.18 13.33
N GLU A 141 -5.83 3.81 13.93
CA GLU A 141 -6.32 4.45 15.16
C GLU A 141 -5.42 4.12 16.36
N SER A 142 -4.88 2.90 16.44
CA SER A 142 -3.96 2.48 17.52
C SER A 142 -2.69 3.32 17.54
N ILE A 143 -2.13 3.69 16.40
CA ILE A 143 -0.94 4.55 16.30
C ILE A 143 -1.25 6.05 16.45
N GLY A 144 -2.45 6.39 16.89
CA GLY A 144 -2.87 7.78 17.19
C GLY A 144 -3.34 8.58 15.98
N MET A 145 -3.51 7.98 14.81
CA MET A 145 -4.08 8.67 13.66
C MET A 145 -5.60 8.88 13.85
N LYS A 146 -6.08 10.03 13.43
CA LYS A 146 -7.50 10.40 13.53
C LYS A 146 -8.17 10.34 12.18
N TYR A 147 -9.35 9.73 12.13
CA TYR A 147 -10.19 9.78 10.94
C TYR A 147 -10.56 11.24 10.60
N GLU A 148 -10.34 11.64 9.37
CA GLU A 148 -10.66 12.97 8.87
C GLU A 148 -11.90 12.95 7.97
N ARG A 149 -11.89 12.13 6.92
CA ARG A 149 -12.96 12.04 5.93
C ARG A 149 -12.91 10.75 5.12
N SER A 150 -13.98 10.50 4.37
CA SER A 150 -14.00 9.46 3.33
C SER A 150 -13.87 10.06 1.94
N ILE A 151 -13.17 9.34 1.07
CA ILE A 151 -13.13 9.58 -0.37
C ILE A 151 -14.08 8.60 -1.02
N GLN A 152 -15.00 9.13 -1.84
CA GLN A 152 -15.99 8.33 -2.53
C GLN A 152 -15.34 7.32 -3.49
N PRO A 153 -16.03 6.19 -3.77
CA PRO A 153 -15.57 5.23 -4.74
C PRO A 153 -15.21 5.86 -6.08
N THR A 154 -14.04 5.51 -6.58
CA THR A 154 -13.53 6.01 -7.87
C THR A 154 -13.86 5.01 -8.96
N ARG A 155 -14.33 5.51 -10.10
CA ARG A 155 -14.55 4.68 -11.28
C ARG A 155 -13.22 4.37 -11.97
N TRP A 156 -13.05 3.09 -12.27
CA TRP A 156 -11.96 2.56 -13.06
C TRP A 156 -12.51 1.89 -14.32
N TRP A 157 -11.71 1.85 -15.32
CA TRP A 157 -11.95 1.10 -16.55
C TRP A 157 -10.98 -0.05 -16.62
N ILE A 158 -11.48 -1.26 -16.83
CA ILE A 158 -10.68 -2.48 -16.86
C ILE A 158 -10.92 -3.29 -18.12
N THR A 159 -9.87 -3.96 -18.57
CA THR A 159 -9.89 -5.12 -19.48
C THR A 159 -9.15 -6.25 -18.78
N PRO A 160 -9.11 -7.48 -19.31
CA PRO A 160 -8.32 -8.56 -18.74
C PRO A 160 -6.86 -8.18 -18.45
N ASP A 161 -6.27 -7.33 -19.30
CA ASP A 161 -4.85 -7.01 -19.25
C ASP A 161 -4.54 -5.58 -18.74
N HIS A 162 -5.53 -4.70 -18.69
CA HIS A 162 -5.29 -3.28 -18.45
C HIS A 162 -6.27 -2.66 -17.46
N ARG A 163 -5.80 -1.65 -16.75
CA ARG A 163 -6.59 -0.80 -15.87
C ARG A 163 -6.28 0.67 -16.10
N MET A 164 -7.32 1.51 -16.16
CA MET A 164 -7.23 2.95 -16.33
C MET A 164 -8.18 3.66 -15.37
N SER A 165 -7.73 4.69 -14.66
CA SER A 165 -8.63 5.53 -13.87
C SER A 165 -9.53 6.38 -14.77
N ASP A 166 -10.72 6.75 -14.28
CA ASP A 166 -11.63 7.63 -15.02
C ASP A 166 -11.01 9.03 -15.26
N ALA A 167 -10.17 9.48 -14.34
CA ALA A 167 -9.41 10.72 -14.53
C ALA A 167 -8.45 10.62 -15.74
N SER A 168 -7.69 9.52 -15.85
CA SER A 168 -6.80 9.29 -17.00
C SER A 168 -7.57 9.13 -18.31
N ARG A 169 -8.76 8.50 -18.28
CA ARG A 169 -9.65 8.41 -19.43
C ARG A 169 -10.07 9.81 -19.91
N ARG A 170 -10.53 10.66 -18.99
CA ARG A 170 -10.95 12.04 -19.31
C ARG A 170 -9.77 12.85 -19.85
N GLN A 171 -8.59 12.74 -19.24
CA GLN A 171 -7.38 13.42 -19.71
C GLN A 171 -7.00 13.02 -21.15
N ARG A 172 -7.30 11.78 -21.54
CA ARG A 172 -7.07 11.28 -22.90
C ARG A 172 -8.26 11.54 -23.84
N MET A 173 -9.28 12.25 -23.40
CA MET A 173 -10.51 12.58 -24.16
C MET A 173 -11.23 11.35 -24.71
N LEU A 174 -11.12 10.20 -24.05
CA LEU A 174 -11.82 8.99 -24.48
C LEU A 174 -13.27 9.01 -24.01
N SER A 175 -14.21 8.86 -24.92
CA SER A 175 -15.64 8.82 -24.57
C SER A 175 -16.02 7.51 -23.86
N THR A 176 -17.16 7.50 -23.17
CA THR A 176 -17.69 6.28 -22.54
C THR A 176 -18.04 5.23 -23.60
N GLU A 177 -18.63 5.65 -24.71
CA GLU A 177 -18.98 4.78 -25.84
C GLU A 177 -17.73 4.14 -26.44
N PHE A 178 -16.66 4.92 -26.64
CA PHE A 178 -15.38 4.40 -27.12
C PHE A 178 -14.83 3.34 -26.15
N MET A 179 -14.88 3.58 -24.85
CA MET A 179 -14.40 2.60 -23.86
C MET A 179 -15.18 1.28 -23.94
N LEU A 180 -16.53 1.37 -23.94
CA LEU A 180 -17.39 0.20 -23.98
C LEU A 180 -17.22 -0.59 -25.29
N SER A 181 -17.18 0.09 -26.44
CA SER A 181 -17.01 -0.55 -27.75
C SER A 181 -15.63 -1.22 -27.93
N ASN A 182 -14.62 -0.82 -27.13
CA ASN A 182 -13.30 -1.43 -27.09
C ASN A 182 -13.13 -2.43 -25.94
N GLY A 183 -14.21 -2.93 -25.35
CA GLY A 183 -14.19 -3.99 -24.36
C GLY A 183 -13.74 -3.56 -22.96
N TRP A 184 -13.73 -2.24 -22.69
CA TRP A 184 -13.45 -1.74 -21.33
C TRP A 184 -14.74 -1.79 -20.49
N LEU A 185 -14.61 -2.34 -19.29
CA LEU A 185 -15.71 -2.42 -18.33
C LEU A 185 -15.49 -1.39 -17.21
N PRO A 186 -16.54 -0.61 -16.87
CA PRO A 186 -16.47 0.28 -15.72
C PRO A 186 -16.61 -0.52 -14.41
N VAL A 187 -15.70 -0.30 -13.48
CA VAL A 187 -15.76 -0.84 -12.12
C VAL A 187 -15.50 0.29 -11.12
N TYR A 188 -16.02 0.14 -9.92
CA TYR A 188 -15.79 1.08 -8.83
C TYR A 188 -14.92 0.42 -7.76
N ASP A 189 -13.95 1.15 -7.22
CA ASP A 189 -13.31 0.75 -5.98
C ASP A 189 -14.25 1.00 -4.79
N CYS A 190 -13.85 0.57 -3.61
CA CYS A 190 -14.66 0.74 -2.40
C CYS A 190 -14.52 2.14 -1.77
N GLY A 191 -13.70 3.02 -2.36
CA GLY A 191 -13.32 4.28 -1.77
C GLY A 191 -12.21 4.13 -0.73
N GLN A 192 -11.89 5.24 -0.06
CA GLN A 192 -10.82 5.31 0.93
C GLN A 192 -11.27 6.10 2.15
N ARG A 193 -10.75 5.74 3.33
CA ARG A 193 -10.75 6.61 4.51
C ARG A 193 -9.43 7.38 4.57
N VAL A 194 -9.52 8.63 4.96
CA VAL A 194 -8.35 9.49 5.17
C VAL A 194 -8.15 9.61 6.67
N TYR A 195 -6.96 9.26 7.11
CA TYR A 195 -6.50 9.42 8.48
C TYR A 195 -5.36 10.42 8.51
N VAL A 196 -5.27 11.19 9.58
CA VAL A 196 -4.26 12.23 9.78
C VAL A 196 -3.62 12.10 11.15
N PHE A 197 -2.35 12.49 11.21
CA PHE A 197 -1.58 12.58 12.46
C PHE A 197 -0.80 13.90 12.40
N ASP A 198 -0.99 14.75 13.42
CA ASP A 198 -0.36 16.08 13.56
C ASP A 198 1.06 15.99 14.12
#